data_a81eebbad1aae023782ad41b465caec2
#
_entry.id   a81eebbad1aae023782ad41b465caec2
#
_cell.length_a   1.000
_cell.length_b   1.000
_cell.length_c   1.000
_cell.angle_alpha   90.00
_cell.angle_beta   90.00
_cell.angle_gamma   90.00
#
_symmetry.space_group_name_H-M   'P 1'
#
loop_
_entity.id
_entity.type
_entity.pdbx_description
1 polymer ?
#
loop_
_entity_poly.entity_id
_entity_poly.type
_entity_poly.pdbx_seq_one_letter_code
_entity_poly.pdbx_strand_id
1 'polypeptide(L)'
;MEKNIFFPDYKNSILALSNSLLKKYGVKTKHPSLKSLDQKIKPYKNVILMIFDGLGMNILNQHLKENDFLRKHLFQELSSVYPPTTVAATTSIHSGLAPIEHGWIGWMQYFKEYDRVIELFRNTDAYAGNVHVSADFVFNKIVNSINGMFSKE
;
A
#
# COMPACT_ATOMS: atom_id res chain seq x y z
N MET A 1 -4.36 -30.60 10.28
CA MET A 1 -3.52 -29.49 9.78
C MET A 1 -3.91 -28.27 10.59
N GLU A 2 -3.08 -27.84 11.52
CA GLU A 2 -3.26 -26.53 12.15
C GLU A 2 -3.07 -25.47 11.07
N LYS A 3 -4.12 -24.73 10.79
CA LYS A 3 -4.03 -23.55 9.91
C LYS A 3 -3.28 -22.47 10.69
N ASN A 4 -1.99 -22.33 10.45
CA ASN A 4 -1.24 -21.21 10.99
C ASN A 4 -1.81 -19.92 10.40
N ILE A 5 -2.58 -19.20 11.20
CA ILE A 5 -3.09 -17.87 10.83
C ILE A 5 -2.00 -16.87 11.20
N PHE A 6 -1.47 -16.18 10.20
CA PHE A 6 -0.49 -15.12 10.39
C PHE A 6 -1.21 -13.75 10.39
N PHE A 7 -1.08 -13.03 11.48
CA PHE A 7 -1.55 -11.65 11.56
C PHE A 7 -0.47 -10.69 11.07
N PRO A 8 -0.84 -9.58 10.43
CA PRO A 8 0.12 -8.56 10.04
C PRO A 8 0.87 -7.97 11.23
N ASP A 9 2.19 -7.88 11.14
CA ASP A 9 2.98 -7.06 12.05
C ASP A 9 3.05 -5.63 11.51
N TYR A 10 2.13 -4.78 11.91
CA TYR A 10 2.06 -3.40 11.42
C TYR A 10 3.28 -2.54 11.78
N LYS A 11 4.12 -2.97 12.74
CA LYS A 11 5.39 -2.28 13.05
C LYS A 11 6.48 -2.60 12.04
N ASN A 12 6.39 -3.79 11.41
CA ASN A 12 7.31 -4.26 10.37
C ASN A 12 6.53 -4.59 9.09
N SER A 13 5.88 -3.59 8.51
CA SER A 13 4.96 -3.76 7.39
C SER A 13 5.20 -2.77 6.27
N ILE A 14 4.56 -3.03 5.13
CA ILE A 14 4.50 -2.09 4.01
C ILE A 14 3.88 -0.75 4.40
N LEU A 15 2.98 -0.73 5.39
CA LEU A 15 2.42 0.51 5.95
C LEU A 15 3.50 1.32 6.68
N ALA A 16 4.30 0.67 7.53
CA ALA A 16 5.40 1.33 8.23
C ALA A 16 6.50 1.82 7.26
N LEU A 17 6.74 1.09 6.15
CA LEU A 17 7.60 1.53 5.06
C LEU A 17 7.08 2.83 4.44
N SER A 18 5.81 2.88 4.07
CA SER A 18 5.17 4.09 3.52
C SER A 18 5.32 5.27 4.48
N ASN A 19 5.04 5.07 5.76
CA ASN A 19 5.18 6.12 6.77
C ASN A 19 6.63 6.59 6.97
N SER A 20 7.65 5.74 6.73
CA SER A 20 9.05 6.17 6.68
C SER A 20 9.33 7.15 5.54
N LEU A 21 8.77 6.87 4.36
CA LEU A 21 8.94 7.75 3.20
C LEU A 21 8.22 9.09 3.41
N LEU A 22 6.96 9.05 3.85
CA LEU A 22 6.18 10.25 4.16
C LEU A 22 6.90 11.14 5.18
N LYS A 23 7.36 10.56 6.28
CA LYS A 23 8.10 11.24 7.33
C LYS A 23 9.40 11.87 6.82
N LYS A 24 10.14 11.17 5.93
CA LYS A 24 11.37 11.70 5.33
C LYS A 24 11.12 13.02 4.61
N TYR A 25 9.97 13.17 3.95
CA TYR A 25 9.61 14.37 3.21
C TYR A 25 8.74 15.35 4.02
N GLY A 26 8.71 15.18 5.35
CA GLY A 26 8.06 16.13 6.26
C GLY A 26 6.54 15.99 6.36
N VAL A 27 5.98 14.91 5.80
CA VAL A 27 4.54 14.64 5.94
C VAL A 27 4.24 14.06 7.33
N LYS A 28 3.25 14.62 8.01
CA LYS A 28 2.80 14.11 9.31
C LYS A 28 2.08 12.77 9.12
N THR A 29 2.52 11.75 9.85
CA THR A 29 1.98 10.40 9.75
C THR A 29 1.21 10.00 11.01
N LYS A 30 0.18 9.17 10.84
CA LYS A 30 -0.60 8.59 11.95
C LYS A 30 0.02 7.31 12.50
N HIS A 31 0.71 6.57 11.64
CA HIS A 31 1.29 5.28 11.97
C HIS A 31 2.80 5.37 12.18
N PRO A 32 3.38 4.42 12.92
CA PRO A 32 4.83 4.38 13.13
C PRO A 32 5.56 4.11 11.82
N SER A 33 6.76 4.67 11.71
CA SER A 33 7.71 4.40 10.65
C SER A 33 8.64 3.24 11.00
N LEU A 34 9.29 2.65 9.98
CA LEU A 34 10.38 1.68 10.15
C LEU A 34 11.66 2.41 10.58
N LYS A 35 12.04 2.31 11.85
CA LYS A 35 13.24 2.98 12.38
C LYS A 35 14.52 2.60 11.62
N SER A 36 14.64 1.33 11.22
CA SER A 36 15.75 0.81 10.42
C SER A 36 15.85 1.51 9.06
N LEU A 37 14.72 1.70 8.39
CA LEU A 37 14.65 2.37 7.10
C LEU A 37 14.86 3.88 7.24
N ASP A 38 14.27 4.51 8.26
CA ASP A 38 14.44 5.95 8.55
C ASP A 38 15.93 6.33 8.61
N GLN A 39 16.73 5.54 9.32
CA GLN A 39 18.18 5.77 9.44
C GLN A 39 18.89 5.58 8.10
N LYS A 40 18.50 4.56 7.34
CA LYS A 40 19.14 4.20 6.07
C LYS A 40 18.87 5.22 4.98
N ILE A 41 17.65 5.77 4.89
CA ILE A 41 17.28 6.75 3.85
C ILE A 41 17.62 8.20 4.21
N LYS A 42 17.95 8.47 5.48
CA LYS A 42 18.20 9.83 5.99
C LYS A 42 19.22 10.63 5.16
N PRO A 43 20.38 10.07 4.76
CA PRO A 43 21.42 10.84 4.05
C PRO A 43 21.06 11.14 2.59
N TYR A 44 20.07 10.47 2.00
CA TYR A 44 19.77 10.60 0.57
C TYR A 44 18.75 11.70 0.32
N LYS A 45 19.01 12.58 -0.66
CA LYS A 45 18.08 13.62 -1.08
C LYS A 45 16.86 13.04 -1.78
N ASN A 46 17.08 12.07 -2.68
CA ASN A 46 16.05 11.45 -3.50
C ASN A 46 15.94 9.97 -3.14
N VAL A 47 14.71 9.46 -3.06
CA VAL A 47 14.41 8.05 -2.82
C VAL A 47 13.44 7.60 -3.90
N ILE A 48 13.74 6.47 -4.56
CA ILE A 48 12.88 5.83 -5.53
C ILE A 48 12.26 4.62 -4.87
N LEU A 49 10.93 4.57 -4.82
CA LEU A 49 10.18 3.40 -4.40
C LEU A 49 9.74 2.63 -5.65
N MET A 50 10.19 1.38 -5.78
CA MET A 50 9.70 0.45 -6.79
C MET A 50 8.88 -0.64 -6.12
N ILE A 51 7.67 -0.85 -6.62
CA ILE A 51 6.74 -1.87 -6.11
C ILE A 51 6.61 -2.96 -7.18
N PHE A 52 6.95 -4.18 -6.79
CA PHE A 52 6.80 -5.36 -7.64
C PHE A 52 5.66 -6.21 -7.09
N ASP A 53 4.52 -6.22 -7.79
CA ASP A 53 3.37 -7.04 -7.40
C ASP A 53 3.69 -8.53 -7.58
N GLY A 54 3.19 -9.36 -6.66
CA GLY A 54 3.42 -10.80 -6.68
C GLY A 54 4.85 -11.25 -6.31
N LEU A 55 5.80 -10.33 -6.08
CA LEU A 55 7.19 -10.65 -5.74
C LEU A 55 7.40 -10.70 -4.22
N GLY A 56 6.82 -11.71 -3.58
CA GLY A 56 6.98 -11.94 -2.13
C GLY A 56 8.20 -12.79 -1.79
N MET A 57 8.51 -12.90 -0.49
CA MET A 57 9.67 -13.64 0.02
C MET A 57 9.71 -15.11 -0.42
N ASN A 58 8.54 -15.77 -0.52
CA ASN A 58 8.48 -17.15 -0.99
C ASN A 58 9.00 -17.29 -2.43
N ILE A 59 8.62 -16.35 -3.31
CA ILE A 59 9.08 -16.31 -4.70
C ILE A 59 10.59 -16.03 -4.77
N LEU A 60 11.07 -15.05 -4.00
CA LEU A 60 12.50 -14.75 -3.91
C LEU A 60 13.31 -15.97 -3.44
N ASN A 61 12.83 -16.65 -2.39
CA ASN A 61 13.52 -17.80 -1.81
C ASN A 61 13.51 -19.01 -2.75
N GLN A 62 12.45 -19.21 -3.53
CA GLN A 62 12.29 -20.35 -4.42
C GLN A 62 13.06 -20.20 -5.74
N HIS A 63 13.14 -18.98 -6.27
CA HIS A 63 13.60 -18.74 -7.64
C HIS A 63 14.94 -18.01 -7.75
N LEU A 64 15.41 -17.34 -6.69
CA LEU A 64 16.65 -16.58 -6.72
C LEU A 64 17.73 -17.21 -5.84
N LYS A 65 18.95 -17.24 -6.38
CA LYS A 65 20.15 -17.66 -5.64
C LYS A 65 20.60 -16.54 -4.69
N GLU A 66 21.37 -16.88 -3.67
CA GLU A 66 21.87 -15.91 -2.67
C GLU A 66 22.67 -14.74 -3.29
N ASN A 67 23.39 -15.01 -4.37
CA ASN A 67 24.20 -14.01 -5.08
C ASN A 67 23.43 -13.16 -6.08
N ASP A 68 22.16 -13.48 -6.34
CA ASP A 68 21.33 -12.69 -7.25
C ASP A 68 21.04 -11.31 -6.66
N PHE A 69 20.93 -10.31 -7.53
CA PHE A 69 20.86 -8.89 -7.12
C PHE A 69 19.85 -8.62 -6.01
N LEU A 70 18.61 -9.08 -6.16
CA LEU A 70 17.56 -8.82 -5.17
C LEU A 70 17.83 -9.54 -3.83
N ARG A 71 18.33 -10.78 -3.87
CA ARG A 71 18.70 -11.53 -2.66
C ARG A 71 19.87 -10.90 -1.93
N LYS A 72 20.90 -10.55 -2.66
CA LYS A 72 22.12 -9.91 -2.11
C LYS A 72 21.82 -8.58 -1.44
N HIS A 73 20.82 -7.84 -1.93
CA HIS A 73 20.45 -6.53 -1.42
C HIS A 73 19.18 -6.55 -0.55
N LEU A 74 18.70 -7.74 -0.18
CA LEU A 74 17.57 -7.88 0.74
C LEU A 74 17.93 -7.23 2.08
N PHE A 75 17.17 -6.20 2.43
CA PHE A 75 17.42 -5.46 3.66
C PHE A 75 16.55 -5.95 4.81
N GLN A 76 15.27 -6.18 4.56
CA GLN A 76 14.30 -6.58 5.58
C GLN A 76 13.08 -7.22 4.95
N GLU A 77 12.54 -8.23 5.60
CA GLU A 77 11.24 -8.79 5.29
C GLU A 77 10.15 -7.95 5.98
N LEU A 78 9.06 -7.70 5.27
CA LEU A 78 7.93 -6.93 5.77
C LEU A 78 6.63 -7.73 5.61
N SER A 79 5.72 -7.56 6.56
CA SER A 79 4.38 -8.07 6.39
C SER A 79 3.54 -7.15 5.50
N SER A 80 2.55 -7.73 4.82
CA SER A 80 1.51 -6.95 4.15
C SER A 80 0.56 -6.34 5.18
N VAL A 81 -0.45 -5.62 4.70
CA VAL A 81 -1.61 -5.19 5.48
C VAL A 81 -2.72 -6.25 5.42
N TYR A 82 -3.79 -6.08 6.16
CA TYR A 82 -4.96 -6.95 6.08
C TYR A 82 -6.19 -6.14 5.63
N PRO A 83 -6.93 -6.61 4.61
CA PRO A 83 -6.68 -7.81 3.81
C PRO A 83 -5.47 -7.64 2.88
N PRO A 84 -4.69 -8.72 2.62
CA PRO A 84 -3.47 -8.64 1.82
C PRO A 84 -3.76 -8.72 0.31
N THR A 85 -4.71 -7.92 -0.16
CA THR A 85 -5.03 -7.81 -1.59
C THR A 85 -4.22 -6.69 -2.23
N THR A 86 -3.96 -6.77 -3.53
CA THR A 86 -3.23 -5.73 -4.27
C THR A 86 -3.82 -4.34 -4.02
N VAL A 87 -5.15 -4.21 -4.09
CA VAL A 87 -5.84 -2.93 -3.91
C VAL A 87 -5.59 -2.35 -2.52
N ALA A 88 -5.80 -3.13 -1.47
CA ALA A 88 -5.59 -2.67 -0.11
C ALA A 88 -4.12 -2.35 0.18
N ALA A 89 -3.21 -3.22 -0.29
CA ALA A 89 -1.77 -3.07 -0.07
C ALA A 89 -1.20 -1.83 -0.78
N THR A 90 -1.50 -1.66 -2.08
CA THR A 90 -1.01 -0.51 -2.85
C THR A 90 -1.61 0.79 -2.34
N THR A 91 -2.89 0.81 -1.98
CA THR A 91 -3.52 2.00 -1.38
C THR A 91 -2.86 2.36 -0.05
N SER A 92 -2.55 1.38 0.80
CA SER A 92 -1.80 1.64 2.05
C SER A 92 -0.39 2.20 1.79
N ILE A 93 0.30 1.69 0.75
CA ILE A 93 1.64 2.20 0.37
C ILE A 93 1.54 3.66 -0.11
N HIS A 94 0.53 3.98 -0.92
CA HIS A 94 0.37 5.33 -1.47
C HIS A 94 -0.14 6.35 -0.45
N SER A 95 -1.01 5.93 0.47
CA SER A 95 -1.67 6.82 1.42
C SER A 95 -0.97 6.93 2.78
N GLY A 96 -0.20 5.90 3.16
CA GLY A 96 0.31 5.78 4.53
C GLY A 96 -0.78 5.46 5.58
N LEU A 97 -1.96 5.03 5.13
CA LEU A 97 -3.10 4.66 5.95
C LEU A 97 -3.31 3.14 5.98
N ALA A 98 -3.89 2.64 7.06
CA ALA A 98 -4.32 1.25 7.15
C ALA A 98 -5.60 1.00 6.32
N PRO A 99 -5.86 -0.25 5.84
CA PRO A 99 -7.05 -0.56 5.05
C PRO A 99 -8.37 -0.16 5.70
N ILE A 100 -8.49 -0.26 7.01
CA ILE A 100 -9.68 0.19 7.76
C ILE A 100 -9.87 1.72 7.72
N GLU A 101 -8.82 2.49 7.47
CA GLU A 101 -8.87 3.94 7.41
C GLU A 101 -9.18 4.45 6.01
N HIS A 102 -8.52 3.87 4.98
CA HIS A 102 -8.78 4.27 3.59
C HIS A 102 -9.99 3.57 2.97
N GLY A 103 -10.47 2.46 3.57
CA GLY A 103 -11.69 1.78 3.16
C GLY A 103 -11.61 0.97 1.85
N TRP A 104 -10.44 0.88 1.20
CA TRP A 104 -10.25 0.10 -0.04
C TRP A 104 -9.75 -1.29 0.30
N ILE A 105 -10.68 -2.23 0.44
CA ILE A 105 -10.40 -3.54 1.02
C ILE A 105 -10.43 -4.70 0.01
N GLY A 106 -10.81 -4.46 -1.23
CA GLY A 106 -10.91 -5.49 -2.26
C GLY A 106 -10.93 -4.94 -3.67
N TRP A 107 -10.99 -5.82 -4.66
CA TRP A 107 -11.01 -5.45 -6.08
C TRP A 107 -12.32 -4.78 -6.49
N MET A 108 -13.44 -5.22 -5.90
CA MET A 108 -14.77 -4.68 -6.15
C MET A 108 -15.39 -4.29 -4.82
N GLN A 109 -16.06 -3.15 -4.78
CA GLN A 109 -16.73 -2.65 -3.60
C GLN A 109 -18.03 -1.95 -3.97
N TYR A 110 -19.09 -2.24 -3.18
CA TYR A 110 -20.36 -1.56 -3.31
C TYR A 110 -20.32 -0.22 -2.58
N PHE A 111 -20.70 0.84 -3.27
CA PHE A 111 -20.82 2.19 -2.74
C PHE A 111 -22.30 2.55 -2.65
N LYS A 112 -22.82 2.52 -1.42
CA LYS A 112 -24.24 2.76 -1.15
C LYS A 112 -24.70 4.15 -1.60
N GLU A 113 -23.83 5.15 -1.49
CA GLU A 113 -24.13 6.53 -1.86
C GLU A 113 -24.42 6.70 -3.37
N TYR A 114 -23.99 5.75 -4.14
CA TYR A 114 -24.11 5.77 -5.60
C TYR A 114 -24.90 4.59 -6.16
N ASP A 115 -25.30 3.65 -5.29
CA ASP A 115 -25.93 2.39 -5.67
C ASP A 115 -25.16 1.65 -6.79
N ARG A 116 -23.85 1.57 -6.65
CA ARG A 116 -22.96 0.96 -7.65
C ARG A 116 -21.87 0.10 -7.02
N VAL A 117 -21.50 -0.94 -7.76
CA VAL A 117 -20.29 -1.73 -7.48
C VAL A 117 -19.17 -1.26 -8.39
N ILE A 118 -18.08 -0.82 -7.80
CA ILE A 118 -16.92 -0.27 -8.52
C ILE A 118 -15.76 -1.23 -8.43
N GLU A 119 -15.12 -1.52 -9.54
CA GLU A 119 -13.81 -2.15 -9.62
C GLU A 119 -12.74 -1.10 -9.27
N LEU A 120 -12.26 -1.14 -8.04
CA LEU A 120 -11.42 -0.08 -7.49
C LEU A 120 -10.09 0.10 -8.23
N PHE A 121 -9.46 -1.01 -8.64
CA PHE A 121 -8.17 -0.95 -9.32
C PHE A 121 -8.27 -0.36 -10.73
N ARG A 122 -9.36 -0.64 -11.43
CA ARG A 122 -9.61 -0.14 -12.79
C ARG A 122 -10.38 1.16 -12.82
N ASN A 123 -11.00 1.52 -11.71
CA ASN A 123 -11.92 2.65 -11.59
C ASN A 123 -13.07 2.56 -12.61
N THR A 124 -13.69 1.39 -12.68
CA THR A 124 -14.79 1.09 -13.59
C THR A 124 -16.03 0.59 -12.84
N ASP A 125 -17.20 0.85 -13.39
CA ASP A 125 -18.43 0.23 -12.90
C ASP A 125 -18.42 -1.28 -13.25
N ALA A 126 -18.60 -2.14 -12.26
CA ALA A 126 -18.47 -3.59 -12.42
C ALA A 126 -19.55 -4.19 -13.33
N TYR A 127 -20.70 -3.53 -13.51
CA TYR A 127 -21.85 -4.03 -14.25
C TYR A 127 -22.18 -3.22 -15.51
N ALA A 128 -21.59 -2.03 -15.68
CA ALA A 128 -21.85 -1.16 -16.81
C ALA A 128 -20.84 -1.31 -17.99
N GLY A 129 -20.25 -2.49 -18.15
CA GLY A 129 -19.42 -2.81 -19.32
C GLY A 129 -18.12 -2.04 -19.42
N ASN A 130 -17.35 -1.94 -18.36
CA ASN A 130 -16.07 -1.23 -18.28
C ASN A 130 -16.16 0.29 -18.50
N VAL A 131 -17.31 0.89 -18.26
CA VAL A 131 -17.43 2.36 -18.26
C VAL A 131 -16.60 2.92 -17.10
N HIS A 132 -15.60 3.76 -17.42
CA HIS A 132 -14.85 4.47 -16.41
C HIS A 132 -15.80 5.33 -15.58
N VAL A 133 -15.75 5.14 -14.28
CA VAL A 133 -16.40 6.06 -13.35
C VAL A 133 -15.59 7.34 -13.37
N SER A 134 -16.24 8.50 -13.62
CA SER A 134 -15.52 9.77 -13.67
C SER A 134 -14.74 9.98 -12.37
N ALA A 135 -13.58 10.61 -12.45
CA ALA A 135 -12.72 10.90 -11.30
C ALA A 135 -13.47 11.66 -10.19
N ASP A 136 -14.52 12.39 -10.54
CA ASP A 136 -15.36 13.14 -9.59
C ASP A 136 -16.21 12.26 -8.68
N PHE A 137 -16.35 10.98 -9.02
CA PHE A 137 -17.35 10.13 -8.38
C PHE A 137 -16.87 9.45 -7.08
N VAL A 138 -15.74 8.76 -7.09
CA VAL A 138 -15.22 8.04 -5.92
C VAL A 138 -13.88 8.60 -5.49
N PHE A 139 -13.06 8.98 -6.46
CA PHE A 139 -11.69 9.37 -6.25
C PHE A 139 -11.56 10.68 -5.47
N ASN A 140 -12.44 11.67 -5.73
CA ASN A 140 -12.34 12.98 -5.07
C ASN A 140 -12.61 12.95 -3.56
N LYS A 141 -13.51 12.09 -3.05
CA LYS A 141 -13.70 11.96 -1.59
C LYS A 141 -12.52 11.28 -0.91
N ILE A 142 -11.92 10.29 -1.57
CA ILE A 142 -10.80 9.51 -1.02
C ILE A 142 -9.49 10.26 -1.27
N VAL A 143 -9.29 10.81 -2.47
CA VAL A 143 -8.14 11.65 -2.80
C VAL A 143 -8.15 12.95 -1.99
N ASN A 144 -9.30 13.54 -1.69
CA ASN A 144 -9.36 14.70 -0.81
C ASN A 144 -9.00 14.36 0.64
N SER A 145 -9.33 13.16 1.12
CA SER A 145 -8.84 12.69 2.43
C SER A 145 -7.33 12.39 2.39
N ILE A 146 -6.81 11.90 1.26
CA ILE A 146 -5.39 11.66 1.02
C ILE A 146 -4.66 12.98 0.72
N ASN A 147 -5.20 13.85 -0.13
CA ASN A 147 -4.64 15.17 -0.46
C ASN A 147 -4.60 16.10 0.75
N GLY A 148 -5.56 16.01 1.68
CA GLY A 148 -5.46 16.68 2.96
C GLY A 148 -4.25 16.26 3.80
N MET A 149 -3.62 15.11 3.47
CA MET A 149 -2.37 14.68 4.08
C MET A 149 -1.12 15.17 3.32
N PHE A 150 -1.25 15.52 2.05
CA PHE A 150 -0.16 16.02 1.20
C PHE A 150 -0.20 17.53 0.97
N SER A 151 -1.33 18.20 1.27
CA SER A 151 -1.37 19.66 1.26
C SER A 151 -0.53 20.17 2.43
N LYS A 152 0.58 20.81 2.11
CA LYS A 152 1.25 21.71 3.06
C LYS A 152 0.31 22.89 3.29
N GLU A 153 -0.21 23.05 4.50
CA GLU A 153 -0.54 24.37 4.99
C GLU A 153 0.71 25.21 5.17
#